data_0863fce902450444e7ae9e76b4b0bacb
#
_entry.id   0863fce902450444e7ae9e76b4b0bacb
#
_cell.length_a   1.000
_cell.length_b   1.000
_cell.length_c   1.000
_cell.angle_alpha   90.00
_cell.angle_beta   90.00
_cell.angle_gamma   90.00
#
_symmetry.space_group_name_H-M   'P 1'
#
loop_
_entity.id
_entity.type
_entity.pdbx_description
1 polymer ?
#
loop_
_entity_poly.entity_id
_entity_poly.type
_entity_poly.pdbx_seq_one_letter_code
_entity_poly.pdbx_strand_id
1 'polypeptide(L)' 'MFESFKQFLVDDLRINPDDITMEAELTQDLGINSLELADLVYTCEEKFNVEIDDDVLHTFKTVGDVVRFLESNS' A
#
# COMPACT_ATOMS: atom_id res chain seq x y z
N MET A 1 2.54 -1.03 -12.03
CA MET A 1 2.65 -0.57 -10.62
C MET A 1 2.07 -1.57 -9.61
N PHE A 2 0.97 -2.23 -9.94
CA PHE A 2 0.37 -3.22 -9.03
C PHE A 2 1.37 -4.30 -8.61
N GLU A 3 2.11 -4.85 -9.56
CA GLU A 3 3.06 -5.92 -9.26
C GLU A 3 4.18 -5.44 -8.34
N SER A 4 4.66 -4.22 -8.54
CA SER A 4 5.72 -3.66 -7.71
C SER A 4 5.23 -3.46 -6.27
N PHE A 5 4.01 -2.96 -6.11
CA PHE A 5 3.43 -2.76 -4.79
C PHE A 5 3.13 -4.09 -4.11
N LYS A 6 2.62 -5.05 -4.87
CA LYS A 6 2.35 -6.40 -4.36
C LYS A 6 3.63 -7.04 -3.84
N GLN A 7 4.71 -6.94 -4.62
CA GLN A 7 5.99 -7.51 -4.23
C GLN A 7 6.51 -6.86 -2.95
N PHE A 8 6.31 -5.54 -2.83
CA PHE A 8 6.68 -4.82 -1.63
C PHE A 8 5.93 -5.34 -0.40
N LEU A 9 4.62 -5.57 -0.53
CA LEU A 9 3.82 -6.10 0.57
C LEU A 9 4.27 -7.49 0.97
N VAL A 10 4.62 -8.32 0.00
CA VAL A 10 5.11 -9.67 0.28
C VAL A 10 6.46 -9.62 0.99
N ASP A 11 7.38 -8.80 0.50
CA ASP A 11 8.75 -8.76 1.01
C ASP A 11 8.86 -8.08 2.37
N ASP A 12 8.17 -6.96 2.55
CA ASP A 12 8.33 -6.14 3.75
C ASP A 12 7.34 -6.53 4.86
N LEU A 13 6.11 -6.88 4.50
CA LEU A 13 5.07 -7.18 5.47
C LEU A 13 4.74 -8.67 5.53
N ARG A 14 5.32 -9.45 4.66
CA ARG A 14 5.14 -10.91 4.60
C ARG A 14 3.69 -11.31 4.42
N ILE A 15 2.97 -10.53 3.61
CA ILE A 15 1.58 -10.81 3.31
C ILE A 15 1.53 -11.88 2.23
N ASN A 16 0.58 -12.82 2.38
CA ASN A 16 0.39 -13.88 1.38
C ASN A 16 0.01 -13.27 0.04
N PRO A 17 0.78 -13.53 -1.03
CA PRO A 17 0.50 -12.94 -2.34
C PRO A 17 -0.88 -13.32 -2.88
N ASP A 18 -1.43 -14.46 -2.45
CA ASP A 18 -2.76 -14.88 -2.89
C ASP A 18 -3.86 -13.97 -2.35
N ASP A 19 -3.60 -13.26 -1.26
CA ASP A 19 -4.57 -12.36 -0.65
C ASP A 19 -4.49 -10.95 -1.23
N ILE A 20 -3.48 -10.66 -2.03
CA ILE A 20 -3.24 -9.31 -2.55
C ILE A 20 -3.92 -9.13 -3.90
N THR A 21 -5.06 -8.43 -3.88
CA THR A 21 -5.79 -8.06 -5.09
C THR A 21 -6.08 -6.56 -5.03
N MET A 22 -6.50 -5.99 -6.15
CA MET A 22 -6.82 -4.56 -6.19
C MET A 22 -7.96 -4.21 -5.23
N GLU A 23 -8.89 -5.14 -5.02
CA GLU A 23 -10.04 -4.94 -4.16
C GLU A 23 -9.78 -5.24 -2.69
N ALA A 24 -8.64 -5.87 -2.37
CA ALA A 24 -8.33 -6.25 -0.99
C ALA A 24 -8.19 -5.01 -0.12
N GLU A 25 -8.86 -5.04 1.03
CA GLU A 25 -8.78 -3.94 2.00
C GLU A 25 -7.53 -4.12 2.85
N LEU A 26 -6.78 -3.03 2.99
CA LEU A 26 -5.49 -3.08 3.68
C LEU A 26 -5.62 -3.53 5.12
N THR A 27 -6.63 -3.04 5.83
CA THR A 27 -6.81 -3.38 7.24
C THR A 27 -7.63 -4.65 7.45
N GLN A 28 -8.70 -4.84 6.69
CA GLN A 28 -9.61 -5.97 6.92
C GLN A 28 -9.13 -7.26 6.25
N ASP A 29 -8.72 -7.17 5.01
CA ASP A 29 -8.33 -8.36 4.26
C ASP A 29 -6.87 -8.75 4.48
N LEU A 30 -6.00 -7.75 4.57
CA LEU A 30 -4.56 -8.00 4.73
C LEU A 30 -4.09 -7.91 6.18
N GLY A 31 -4.96 -7.45 7.08
CA GLY A 31 -4.64 -7.41 8.50
C GLY A 31 -3.60 -6.35 8.88
N ILE A 32 -3.47 -5.31 8.07
CA ILE A 32 -2.50 -4.23 8.34
C ILE A 32 -3.13 -3.26 9.34
N ASN A 33 -2.53 -3.10 10.51
CA ASN A 33 -3.05 -2.16 11.50
C ASN A 33 -2.57 -0.73 11.20
N SER A 34 -3.07 0.24 11.98
CA SER A 34 -2.77 1.66 11.75
C SER A 34 -1.28 1.97 11.81
N LEU A 35 -0.57 1.34 12.73
CA LEU A 35 0.86 1.55 12.89
C LEU A 35 1.62 1.00 11.69
N GLU A 36 1.25 -0.19 11.28
CA GLU A 36 1.85 -0.82 10.11
C GLU A 36 1.55 -0.04 8.84
N LEU A 37 0.33 0.51 8.75
CA LEU A 37 -0.06 1.31 7.58
C LEU A 37 0.78 2.57 7.48
N ALA A 38 1.02 3.25 8.59
CA ALA A 38 1.87 4.43 8.60
C ALA A 38 3.30 4.10 8.17
N ASP A 39 3.81 2.98 8.65
CA ASP A 39 5.15 2.49 8.30
C ASP A 39 5.22 2.15 6.81
N LEU A 40 4.19 1.49 6.32
CA LEU A 40 4.08 1.11 4.91
C LEU A 40 4.08 2.35 4.01
N VAL A 41 3.32 3.37 4.41
CA VAL A 41 3.24 4.62 3.64
C VAL A 41 4.59 5.31 3.60
N TYR A 42 5.27 5.38 4.73
CA TYR A 42 6.60 5.98 4.80
C TYR A 42 7.58 5.27 3.87
N THR A 43 7.60 3.94 3.92
CA THR A 43 8.48 3.14 3.07
C THR A 43 8.12 3.30 1.59
N CYS A 44 6.82 3.40 1.29
CA CYS A 44 6.37 3.64 -0.08
C CYS A 44 6.89 4.97 -0.62
N GLU A 45 6.90 6.00 0.22
CA GLU A 45 7.41 7.31 -0.19
C GLU A 45 8.87 7.20 -0.64
N GLU A 46 9.66 6.46 0.11
CA GLU A 46 11.07 6.28 -0.22
C GLU A 46 11.25 5.36 -1.43
N LYS A 47 10.55 4.25 -1.43
CA LYS A 47 10.73 3.22 -2.46
C LYS A 47 10.25 3.68 -3.83
N PHE A 48 9.13 4.37 -3.87
CA PHE A 48 8.53 4.81 -5.14
C PHE A 48 8.75 6.29 -5.42
N ASN A 49 9.47 6.98 -4.54
CA ASN A 49 9.84 8.38 -4.70
C ASN A 49 8.61 9.28 -4.89
N VAL A 50 7.65 9.15 -4.00
CA VAL A 50 6.42 9.95 -4.00
C VAL A 50 6.22 10.58 -2.63
N GLU A 51 5.39 11.63 -2.58
CA GLU A 51 5.00 12.25 -1.31
C GLU A 51 3.55 11.88 -1.00
N ILE A 52 3.31 11.39 0.22
CA ILE A 52 1.98 11.00 0.66
C ILE A 52 1.67 11.76 1.94
N ASP A 53 0.74 12.71 1.87
CA ASP A 53 0.36 13.47 3.06
C ASP A 53 -0.78 12.76 3.81
N ASP A 54 -1.13 13.28 4.99
CA ASP A 54 -2.14 12.66 5.84
C ASP A 54 -3.51 12.59 5.16
N ASP A 55 -3.85 13.60 4.38
CA ASP A 55 -5.15 13.61 3.69
C ASP A 55 -5.24 12.46 2.69
N VAL A 56 -4.16 12.22 1.95
CA VAL A 56 -4.09 11.11 1.00
C VAL A 56 -4.10 9.78 1.74
N LEU A 57 -3.35 9.70 2.83
CA LEU A 57 -3.27 8.48 3.64
C LEU A 57 -4.67 8.01 4.07
N HIS A 58 -5.53 8.94 4.46
CA HIS A 58 -6.87 8.60 4.91
C HIS A 58 -7.78 8.07 3.80
N THR A 59 -7.39 8.24 2.53
CA THR A 59 -8.16 7.71 1.41
C THR A 59 -7.74 6.27 1.06
N PHE A 60 -6.66 5.78 1.63
CA PHE A 60 -6.13 4.45 1.31
C PHE A 60 -6.91 3.37 2.05
N LYS A 61 -7.88 2.80 1.40
CA LYS A 61 -8.68 1.73 1.96
C LYS A 61 -8.28 0.37 1.35
N THR A 62 -8.09 0.33 0.05
CA THR A 62 -7.76 -0.90 -0.68
C THR A 62 -6.38 -0.81 -1.31
N VAL A 63 -5.88 -1.98 -1.74
CA VAL A 63 -4.63 -2.04 -2.51
C VAL A 63 -4.74 -1.16 -3.75
N GLY A 64 -5.89 -1.21 -4.42
CA GLY A 64 -6.12 -0.41 -5.63
C GLY A 64 -6.01 1.08 -5.40
N ASP A 65 -6.44 1.55 -4.22
CA ASP A 65 -6.32 2.98 -3.89
C ASP A 65 -4.88 3.42 -3.88
N VAL A 66 -4.01 2.62 -3.28
CA VAL A 66 -2.57 2.92 -3.21
C VAL A 66 -1.94 2.83 -4.59
N VAL A 67 -2.25 1.76 -5.33
CA VAL A 67 -1.69 1.55 -6.67
C VAL A 67 -2.05 2.71 -7.60
N ARG A 68 -3.32 3.13 -7.58
CA ARG A 68 -3.77 4.24 -8.42
C ARG A 68 -3.04 5.55 -8.07
N PHE A 69 -2.83 5.78 -6.77
CA PHE A 69 -2.08 6.95 -6.34
C PHE A 69 -0.64 6.90 -6.85
N LEU A 70 0.01 5.75 -6.70
CA LEU A 70 1.39 5.59 -7.14
C LEU A 70 1.51 5.78 -8.65
N GLU A 71 0.57 5.27 -9.41
CA GLU A 71 0.57 5.43 -10.87
C GLU A 71 0.39 6.88 -11.29
N SER A 72 -0.44 7.61 -10.56
CA SER A 72 -0.71 9.01 -10.89
C SER A 72 0.46 9.93 -10.53
N ASN A 73 1.32 9.50 -9.62
CA ASN A 73 2.40 10.35 -9.10
C ASN A 73 3.79 9.84 -9.48
N SER A 74 3.87 8.86 -10.32
CA SER A 74 5.17 8.33 -10.76
C SER A 74 5.65 8.97 -12.04
#